data_9866a288e1e38d58bfd6c8cf6779631a
#
_entry.id   9866a288e1e38d58bfd6c8cf6779631a
#
_cell.length_a   1.000
_cell.length_b   1.000
_cell.length_c   1.000
_cell.angle_alpha   90.00
_cell.angle_beta   90.00
_cell.angle_gamma   90.00
#
_symmetry.space_group_name_H-M   'P 1'
#
loop_
_entity.id
_entity.type
_entity.pdbx_description
1 polymer ?
#
loop_
_entity_poly.entity_id
_entity_poly.type
_entity_poly.pdbx_seq_one_letter_code
_entity_poly.pdbx_strand_id
1 'polypeptide(L)'
;LIMQDLVIYNTLHRKKELFQPIAAPNVGMYVCGPTVYGDPHLGHARPAITFDILFRYLKHIGYKVRYVRNITDVGHLEHDADEGDDKIEKKARLEQLEPMEIAQYYTNRYHDAMRALNVLPPSIEPHATGHIIEQEELVKEILANGYAYESNGSIYFDVEKYDKDHHYGILSGRNLSDMINNSRELAGVGEKHNQVDFALWKRAMPEHIMRWPSPWSNGFPGWHCECTAMGRKYLGDHFDIHGGGMDLIFPHHECEIAQAVASQGDQMVKYWMHNNMITINGQKMGKSLGNFITLEQFFTGKHDTLSQAYSPMTIRFFILSAHYRGTVDFSNEALQAAEKGYERLMNGIEDLARIQPSAASDENTKTFVAGLRQKCYDAMNDDLMTPAVISNLFEACHLVNTIVDHKAQISADDLQELTDTMKLFAFDILGLQNERGANNDAREEAYGKVVDMVLDLRAKAKAEKNWAVSDQIRDSLAAAGFQVKDTKDGVTWKLDR
;
A
#
# COMPACT_ATOMS: atom_id res chain seq x y z
N LEU A 1 8.10 20.73 -16.52
CA LEU A 1 6.81 20.30 -15.98
C LEU A 1 6.06 19.61 -17.10
N ILE A 2 5.93 18.29 -17.03
CA ILE A 2 5.03 17.52 -17.90
C ILE A 2 3.65 17.66 -17.27
N MET A 3 2.94 18.73 -17.59
CA MET A 3 1.55 18.89 -17.18
C MET A 3 0.71 17.85 -17.93
N GLN A 4 0.20 16.89 -17.22
CA GLN A 4 -0.74 15.88 -17.74
C GLN A 4 -2.12 16.17 -17.17
N ASP A 5 -3.14 15.96 -17.98
CA ASP A 5 -4.55 16.15 -17.58
C ASP A 5 -5.04 14.90 -16.81
N LEU A 6 -4.61 14.78 -15.56
CA LEU A 6 -5.04 13.68 -14.69
C LEU A 6 -6.51 13.80 -14.34
N VAL A 7 -7.28 12.77 -14.62
CA VAL A 7 -8.66 12.59 -14.19
C VAL A 7 -8.69 11.57 -13.07
N ILE A 8 -9.42 11.85 -11.99
CA ILE A 8 -9.61 10.93 -10.85
C ILE A 8 -11.09 10.79 -10.51
N TYR A 9 -11.48 9.62 -10.05
CA TYR A 9 -12.84 9.39 -9.55
C TYR A 9 -13.00 9.98 -8.16
N ASN A 10 -13.93 10.92 -8.02
CA ASN A 10 -14.29 11.52 -6.74
C ASN A 10 -15.53 10.83 -6.16
N THR A 11 -15.36 10.10 -5.06
CA THR A 11 -16.45 9.39 -4.39
C THR A 11 -17.56 10.34 -3.95
N LEU A 12 -17.24 11.57 -3.57
CA LEU A 12 -18.21 12.58 -3.13
C LEU A 12 -19.23 12.90 -4.22
N HIS A 13 -18.77 13.02 -5.46
CA HIS A 13 -19.63 13.34 -6.61
C HIS A 13 -19.96 12.14 -7.49
N ARG A 14 -19.37 10.96 -7.20
CA ARG A 14 -19.57 9.68 -7.93
C ARG A 14 -19.29 9.77 -9.41
N LYS A 15 -18.27 10.54 -9.79
CA LYS A 15 -17.84 10.72 -11.18
C LYS A 15 -16.34 10.98 -11.26
N LYS A 16 -15.81 10.76 -12.44
CA LYS A 16 -14.45 11.17 -12.78
C LYS A 16 -14.41 12.69 -12.96
N GLU A 17 -13.39 13.33 -12.41
CA GLU A 17 -13.18 14.78 -12.45
C GLU A 17 -11.73 15.07 -12.82
N LEU A 18 -11.52 16.15 -13.58
CA LEU A 18 -10.19 16.67 -13.82
C LEU A 18 -9.56 17.11 -12.49
N PHE A 19 -8.39 16.59 -12.19
CA PHE A 19 -7.67 16.94 -10.98
C PHE A 19 -7.12 18.36 -11.08
N GLN A 20 -7.57 19.21 -10.19
CA GLN A 20 -7.14 20.60 -10.05
C GLN A 20 -6.84 20.87 -8.58
N PRO A 21 -5.56 20.94 -8.18
CA PRO A 21 -5.20 21.22 -6.80
C PRO A 21 -5.65 22.61 -6.38
N ILE A 22 -5.91 22.78 -5.08
CA ILE A 22 -6.34 24.06 -4.50
C ILE A 22 -5.25 25.12 -4.68
N ALA A 23 -3.98 24.74 -4.54
CA ALA A 23 -2.84 25.66 -4.59
C ALA A 23 -1.68 25.07 -5.39
N ALA A 24 -1.87 24.90 -6.72
CA ALA A 24 -0.82 24.38 -7.59
C ALA A 24 0.50 25.16 -7.45
N PRO A 25 1.67 24.52 -7.46
CA PRO A 25 1.90 23.09 -7.72
C PRO A 25 1.79 22.22 -6.45
N ASN A 26 1.35 22.76 -5.31
CA ASN A 26 1.28 22.02 -4.05
C ASN A 26 0.00 21.19 -4.01
N VAL A 27 0.14 19.96 -3.49
CA VAL A 27 -0.95 19.01 -3.28
C VAL A 27 -0.88 18.48 -1.85
N GLY A 28 -1.99 18.59 -1.12
CA GLY A 28 -2.18 17.95 0.18
C GLY A 28 -2.93 16.64 0.02
N MET A 29 -2.36 15.54 0.51
CA MET A 29 -2.96 14.22 0.46
C MET A 29 -2.93 13.56 1.84
N TYR A 30 -4.09 13.12 2.32
CA TYR A 30 -4.24 12.36 3.56
C TYR A 30 -4.80 10.98 3.27
N VAL A 31 -4.19 9.93 3.82
CA VAL A 31 -4.68 8.56 3.73
C VAL A 31 -4.76 7.95 5.12
N CYS A 32 -5.89 7.32 5.44
CA CYS A 32 -6.03 6.60 6.69
C CYS A 32 -5.02 5.45 6.76
N GLY A 33 -4.25 5.43 7.83
CA GLY A 33 -3.26 4.42 8.12
C GLY A 33 -3.79 3.26 8.96
N PRO A 34 -2.93 2.33 9.36
CA PRO A 34 -3.32 1.14 10.09
C PRO A 34 -3.60 1.41 11.57
N THR A 35 -4.47 0.59 12.16
CA THR A 35 -4.52 0.40 13.62
C THR A 35 -3.49 -0.68 13.99
N VAL A 36 -2.53 -0.32 14.84
CA VAL A 36 -1.33 -1.13 15.08
C VAL A 36 -1.49 -2.12 16.24
N TYR A 37 -2.37 -3.10 16.08
CA TYR A 37 -2.60 -4.18 17.04
C TYR A 37 -2.33 -5.59 16.49
N GLY A 38 -1.91 -5.70 15.25
CA GLY A 38 -1.63 -6.98 14.58
C GLY A 38 -0.79 -6.81 13.32
N ASP A 39 -0.33 -7.93 12.79
CA ASP A 39 0.46 -7.96 11.57
C ASP A 39 -0.31 -7.43 10.36
N PRO A 40 0.36 -6.72 9.46
CA PRO A 40 -0.25 -6.23 8.24
C PRO A 40 -0.66 -7.37 7.30
N HIS A 41 -1.75 -7.16 6.60
CA HIS A 41 -2.36 -8.10 5.66
C HIS A 41 -2.72 -7.40 4.33
N LEU A 42 -3.31 -8.15 3.38
CA LEU A 42 -3.66 -7.60 2.05
C LEU A 42 -4.58 -6.38 2.11
N GLY A 43 -5.45 -6.30 3.12
CA GLY A 43 -6.32 -5.14 3.35
C GLY A 43 -5.54 -3.86 3.70
N HIS A 44 -4.33 -3.97 4.25
CA HIS A 44 -3.40 -2.85 4.44
C HIS A 44 -2.56 -2.58 3.19
N ALA A 45 -2.16 -3.65 2.48
CA ALA A 45 -1.33 -3.52 1.28
C ALA A 45 -2.05 -2.78 0.16
N ARG A 46 -3.33 -3.05 -0.05
CA ARG A 46 -4.07 -2.48 -1.18
C ARG A 46 -4.18 -0.96 -1.13
N PRO A 47 -4.67 -0.32 -0.06
CA PRO A 47 -4.66 1.14 0.04
C PRO A 47 -3.25 1.72 -0.01
N ALA A 48 -2.28 1.09 0.67
CA ALA A 48 -0.90 1.56 0.68
C ALA A 48 -0.31 1.61 -0.74
N ILE A 49 -0.48 0.56 -1.54
CA ILE A 49 -0.01 0.49 -2.93
C ILE A 49 -0.81 1.46 -3.82
N THR A 50 -2.13 1.52 -3.69
CA THR A 50 -2.98 2.43 -4.49
C THR A 50 -2.54 3.88 -4.33
N PHE A 51 -2.36 4.35 -3.10
CA PHE A 51 -1.97 5.73 -2.83
C PHE A 51 -0.48 5.98 -3.03
N ASP A 52 0.36 4.95 -2.98
CA ASP A 52 1.75 5.02 -3.43
C ASP A 52 1.85 5.31 -4.94
N ILE A 53 1.03 4.66 -5.75
CA ILE A 53 0.93 4.95 -7.20
C ILE A 53 0.51 6.39 -7.44
N LEU A 54 -0.51 6.87 -6.74
CA LEU A 54 -0.96 8.26 -6.84
C LEU A 54 0.14 9.23 -6.43
N PHE A 55 0.81 8.97 -5.32
CA PHE A 55 1.91 9.79 -4.81
C PHE A 55 3.08 9.86 -5.81
N ARG A 56 3.52 8.71 -6.34
CA ARG A 56 4.56 8.64 -7.37
C ARG A 56 4.17 9.39 -8.62
N TYR A 57 2.96 9.19 -9.10
CA TYR A 57 2.49 9.79 -10.34
C TYR A 57 2.32 11.31 -10.22
N LEU A 58 1.71 11.82 -9.17
CA LEU A 58 1.58 13.25 -8.92
C LEU A 58 2.94 13.94 -8.87
N LYS A 59 3.93 13.34 -8.19
CA LYS A 59 5.31 13.85 -8.17
C LYS A 59 5.95 13.85 -9.56
N HIS A 60 5.74 12.77 -10.30
CA HIS A 60 6.28 12.62 -11.65
C HIS A 60 5.75 13.69 -12.62
N ILE A 61 4.45 13.97 -12.57
CA ILE A 61 3.84 15.00 -13.43
C ILE A 61 4.07 16.43 -12.92
N GLY A 62 4.81 16.61 -11.83
CA GLY A 62 5.38 17.89 -11.41
C GLY A 62 4.75 18.54 -10.19
N TYR A 63 3.84 17.87 -9.49
CA TYR A 63 3.28 18.38 -8.24
C TYR A 63 4.23 18.19 -7.06
N LYS A 64 4.14 19.10 -6.09
CA LYS A 64 4.80 19.01 -4.79
C LYS A 64 3.79 18.45 -3.77
N VAL A 65 3.89 17.16 -3.49
CA VAL A 65 2.91 16.47 -2.67
C VAL A 65 3.36 16.40 -1.21
N ARG A 66 2.52 16.88 -0.30
CA ARG A 66 2.61 16.57 1.13
C ARG A 66 1.66 15.44 1.44
N TYR A 67 2.22 14.26 1.64
CA TYR A 67 1.48 13.04 1.91
C TYR A 67 1.51 12.73 3.41
N VAL A 68 0.33 12.71 4.02
CA VAL A 68 0.12 12.36 5.44
C VAL A 68 -0.61 11.02 5.51
N ARG A 69 -0.04 10.08 6.26
CA ARG A 69 -0.68 8.79 6.58
C ARG A 69 -0.47 8.53 8.06
N ASN A 70 -1.56 8.44 8.81
CA ASN A 70 -1.49 8.31 10.25
C ASN A 70 -1.23 6.87 10.73
N ILE A 71 -0.86 6.77 12.00
CA ILE A 71 -0.89 5.54 12.79
C ILE A 71 -1.98 5.69 13.85
N THR A 72 -2.95 4.78 13.86
CA THR A 72 -3.97 4.68 14.91
C THR A 72 -3.43 3.81 16.03
N ASP A 73 -3.05 4.44 17.12
CA ASP A 73 -2.47 3.79 18.30
C ASP A 73 -3.30 3.98 19.59
N VAL A 74 -4.51 4.52 19.48
CA VAL A 74 -5.51 4.65 20.55
C VAL A 74 -6.92 4.83 20.00
N GLY A 75 -7.93 4.52 20.79
CA GLY A 75 -9.32 4.91 20.55
C GLY A 75 -10.09 4.09 19.54
N HIS A 76 -9.47 3.08 18.93
CA HIS A 76 -10.15 2.19 18.01
C HIS A 76 -10.66 0.96 18.77
N LEU A 77 -11.94 0.99 19.14
CA LEU A 77 -12.56 -0.05 19.92
C LEU A 77 -12.99 -1.25 19.08
N GLU A 78 -13.29 -2.36 19.75
CA GLU A 78 -13.77 -3.58 19.10
C GLU A 78 -15.04 -3.33 18.28
N HIS A 79 -15.20 -4.07 17.19
CA HIS A 79 -16.35 -3.98 16.28
C HIS A 79 -16.59 -2.60 15.68
N ASP A 80 -15.56 -1.72 15.69
CA ASP A 80 -15.64 -0.33 15.21
C ASP A 80 -16.77 0.46 15.91
N ALA A 81 -17.03 0.11 17.15
CA ALA A 81 -18.08 0.68 18.00
C ALA A 81 -17.52 1.74 18.96
N ASP A 82 -18.43 2.41 19.68
CA ASP A 82 -18.07 3.38 20.73
C ASP A 82 -18.01 2.73 22.13
N GLU A 83 -18.20 1.45 22.21
CA GLU A 83 -18.17 0.66 23.45
C GLU A 83 -17.33 -0.61 23.25
N GLY A 84 -16.75 -1.10 24.34
CA GLY A 84 -15.90 -2.27 24.34
C GLY A 84 -14.43 -1.97 24.60
N ASP A 85 -13.59 -2.97 24.43
CA ASP A 85 -12.16 -2.87 24.64
C ASP A 85 -11.47 -2.14 23.49
N ASP A 86 -10.48 -1.31 23.81
CA ASP A 86 -9.52 -0.82 22.83
C ASP A 86 -8.72 -2.00 22.24
N LYS A 87 -8.60 -2.07 20.93
CA LYS A 87 -7.97 -3.19 20.23
C LYS A 87 -6.52 -3.39 20.66
N ILE A 88 -5.79 -2.32 20.93
CA ILE A 88 -4.38 -2.36 21.34
C ILE A 88 -4.29 -2.78 22.81
N GLU A 89 -5.11 -2.21 23.70
CA GLU A 89 -5.13 -2.56 25.13
C GLU A 89 -5.55 -4.02 25.35
N LYS A 90 -6.54 -4.51 24.61
CA LYS A 90 -6.93 -5.91 24.65
C LYS A 90 -5.78 -6.82 24.27
N LYS A 91 -5.06 -6.51 23.18
CA LYS A 91 -3.89 -7.26 22.75
C LYS A 91 -2.78 -7.23 23.80
N ALA A 92 -2.53 -6.06 24.38
CA ALA A 92 -1.53 -5.89 25.45
C ALA A 92 -1.84 -6.74 26.67
N ARG A 93 -3.09 -6.77 27.12
CA ARG A 93 -3.52 -7.65 28.23
C ARG A 93 -3.30 -9.13 27.94
N LEU A 94 -3.64 -9.57 26.73
CA LEU A 94 -3.45 -10.96 26.29
C LEU A 94 -1.97 -11.37 26.27
N GLU A 95 -1.08 -10.45 25.91
CA GLU A 95 0.35 -10.70 25.81
C GLU A 95 1.15 -10.26 27.06
N GLN A 96 0.47 -9.72 28.08
CA GLN A 96 1.07 -9.19 29.31
C GLN A 96 2.11 -8.07 29.03
N LEU A 97 1.80 -7.18 28.11
CA LEU A 97 2.62 -6.05 27.65
C LEU A 97 1.88 -4.73 27.90
N GLU A 98 2.63 -3.63 27.85
CA GLU A 98 2.04 -2.29 27.80
C GLU A 98 1.45 -1.99 26.41
N PRO A 99 0.33 -1.25 26.32
CA PRO A 99 -0.28 -0.90 25.03
C PRO A 99 0.70 -0.26 24.05
N MET A 100 1.60 0.59 24.52
CA MET A 100 2.59 1.26 23.66
C MET A 100 3.69 0.32 23.17
N GLU A 101 4.00 -0.77 23.88
CA GLU A 101 4.87 -1.84 23.35
C GLU A 101 4.23 -2.55 22.17
N ILE A 102 2.93 -2.84 22.25
CA ILE A 102 2.15 -3.43 21.15
C ILE A 102 2.14 -2.49 19.95
N ALA A 103 1.79 -1.22 20.17
CA ALA A 103 1.76 -0.21 19.12
C ALA A 103 3.10 -0.06 18.42
N GLN A 104 4.20 0.01 19.18
CA GLN A 104 5.56 0.13 18.64
C GLN A 104 5.96 -1.11 17.83
N TYR A 105 5.70 -2.30 18.37
CA TYR A 105 6.05 -3.56 17.71
C TYR A 105 5.35 -3.69 16.35
N TYR A 106 4.02 -3.50 16.30
CA TYR A 106 3.28 -3.65 15.06
C TYR A 106 3.46 -2.48 14.09
N THR A 107 3.77 -1.27 14.57
CA THR A 107 4.20 -0.16 13.72
C THR A 107 5.47 -0.54 12.94
N ASN A 108 6.46 -1.10 13.63
CA ASN A 108 7.70 -1.54 12.98
C ASN A 108 7.43 -2.64 11.95
N ARG A 109 6.60 -3.62 12.28
CA ARG A 109 6.23 -4.69 11.35
C ARG A 109 5.45 -4.17 10.13
N TYR A 110 4.60 -3.17 10.33
CA TYR A 110 3.93 -2.48 9.23
C TYR A 110 4.95 -1.79 8.31
N HIS A 111 5.90 -1.06 8.88
CA HIS A 111 6.95 -0.41 8.09
C HIS A 111 7.81 -1.42 7.32
N ASP A 112 8.17 -2.55 7.93
CA ASP A 112 8.93 -3.60 7.26
C ASP A 112 8.17 -4.17 6.05
N ALA A 113 6.88 -4.44 6.21
CA ALA A 113 6.03 -4.90 5.11
C ALA A 113 5.89 -3.85 4.00
N MET A 114 5.72 -2.57 4.36
CA MET A 114 5.64 -1.48 3.38
C MET A 114 6.95 -1.31 2.60
N ARG A 115 8.10 -1.41 3.28
CA ARG A 115 9.42 -1.40 2.61
C ARG A 115 9.57 -2.58 1.65
N ALA A 116 9.18 -3.78 2.07
CA ALA A 116 9.22 -4.97 1.22
C ALA A 116 8.36 -4.80 -0.05
N LEU A 117 7.20 -4.17 0.08
CA LEU A 117 6.30 -3.85 -1.05
C LEU A 117 6.75 -2.63 -1.87
N ASN A 118 7.88 -2.00 -1.54
CA ASN A 118 8.39 -0.77 -2.15
C ASN A 118 7.37 0.39 -2.11
N VAL A 119 6.57 0.46 -1.07
CA VAL A 119 5.71 1.60 -0.78
C VAL A 119 6.55 2.73 -0.22
N LEU A 120 6.52 3.89 -0.85
CA LEU A 120 7.26 5.07 -0.38
C LEU A 120 6.70 5.52 0.98
N PRO A 121 7.57 5.98 1.90
CA PRO A 121 7.11 6.55 3.14
C PRO A 121 6.30 7.82 2.88
N PRO A 122 5.27 8.12 3.70
CA PRO A 122 4.60 9.40 3.65
C PRO A 122 5.55 10.54 4.03
N SER A 123 5.18 11.77 3.67
CA SER A 123 5.93 12.97 4.12
C SER A 123 5.87 13.15 5.63
N ILE A 124 4.72 12.83 6.22
CA ILE A 124 4.43 12.90 7.66
C ILE A 124 3.61 11.67 8.05
N GLU A 125 4.01 11.01 9.13
CA GLU A 125 3.27 9.88 9.70
C GLU A 125 2.90 10.19 11.16
N PRO A 126 1.80 10.92 11.41
CA PRO A 126 1.39 11.30 12.75
C PRO A 126 0.73 10.12 13.48
N HIS A 127 0.96 10.05 14.79
CA HIS A 127 0.30 9.11 15.67
C HIS A 127 -0.88 9.78 16.38
N ALA A 128 -1.99 9.07 16.55
CA ALA A 128 -3.16 9.58 17.26
C ALA A 128 -2.82 10.00 18.70
N THR A 129 -2.00 9.21 19.42
CA THR A 129 -1.52 9.56 20.79
C THR A 129 -0.67 10.80 20.85
N GLY A 130 0.01 11.18 19.78
CA GLY A 130 0.79 12.40 19.68
C GLY A 130 -0.04 13.66 19.40
N HIS A 131 -1.35 13.53 19.21
CA HIS A 131 -2.26 14.60 18.76
C HIS A 131 -3.52 14.71 19.61
N ILE A 132 -3.43 14.37 20.88
CA ILE A 132 -4.57 14.45 21.82
C ILE A 132 -5.07 15.88 21.95
N ILE A 133 -4.17 16.86 22.06
CA ILE A 133 -4.53 18.28 22.17
C ILE A 133 -5.33 18.74 20.97
N GLU A 134 -4.90 18.42 19.76
CA GLU A 134 -5.58 18.79 18.52
C GLU A 134 -6.97 18.14 18.42
N GLN A 135 -7.11 16.94 18.90
CA GLN A 135 -8.41 16.23 18.95
C GLN A 135 -9.33 16.86 19.99
N GLU A 136 -8.82 17.23 21.18
CA GLU A 136 -9.60 17.96 22.18
C GLU A 136 -10.08 19.32 21.66
N GLU A 137 -9.21 20.08 20.98
CA GLU A 137 -9.58 21.38 20.39
C GLU A 137 -10.69 21.21 19.34
N LEU A 138 -10.60 20.20 18.48
CA LEU A 138 -11.66 19.86 17.52
C LEU A 138 -13.01 19.60 18.24
N VAL A 139 -12.98 18.82 19.31
CA VAL A 139 -14.19 18.50 20.10
C VAL A 139 -14.78 19.77 20.74
N LYS A 140 -13.93 20.66 21.26
CA LYS A 140 -14.38 21.95 21.81
C LYS A 140 -15.07 22.82 20.76
N GLU A 141 -14.50 22.91 19.55
CA GLU A 141 -15.11 23.65 18.45
C GLU A 141 -16.49 23.09 18.08
N ILE A 142 -16.62 21.77 17.95
CA ILE A 142 -17.90 21.11 17.62
C ILE A 142 -18.94 21.34 18.72
N LEU A 143 -18.53 21.26 20.00
CA LEU A 143 -19.39 21.57 21.16
C LEU A 143 -19.85 23.03 21.13
N ALA A 144 -18.93 23.97 20.92
CA ALA A 144 -19.23 25.40 20.87
C ALA A 144 -20.21 25.76 19.76
N ASN A 145 -20.15 25.06 18.62
CA ASN A 145 -21.06 25.23 17.48
C ASN A 145 -22.38 24.45 17.67
N GLY A 146 -22.52 23.71 18.77
CA GLY A 146 -23.76 23.08 19.18
C GLY A 146 -24.09 21.75 18.49
N TYR A 147 -23.11 21.08 17.88
CA TYR A 147 -23.29 19.77 17.22
C TYR A 147 -22.80 18.59 18.04
N ALA A 148 -22.49 18.81 19.31
CA ALA A 148 -22.12 17.76 20.24
C ALA A 148 -22.74 17.99 21.62
N TYR A 149 -22.78 16.94 22.42
CA TYR A 149 -23.31 16.99 23.79
C TYR A 149 -22.47 16.10 24.73
N GLU A 150 -22.48 16.45 26.00
CA GLU A 150 -21.87 15.66 27.06
C GLU A 150 -22.88 14.67 27.64
N SER A 151 -22.44 13.43 27.85
CA SER A 151 -23.18 12.40 28.56
C SER A 151 -22.23 11.57 29.40
N ASN A 152 -22.38 11.62 30.72
CA ASN A 152 -21.59 10.87 31.69
C ASN A 152 -20.06 11.02 31.53
N GLY A 153 -19.59 12.23 31.16
CA GLY A 153 -18.18 12.55 30.94
C GLY A 153 -17.63 12.12 29.57
N SER A 154 -18.46 11.58 28.71
CA SER A 154 -18.15 11.36 27.29
C SER A 154 -18.79 12.43 26.44
N ILE A 155 -18.22 12.73 25.28
CA ILE A 155 -18.76 13.68 24.31
C ILE A 155 -19.17 12.93 23.07
N TYR A 156 -20.39 13.14 22.63
CA TYR A 156 -20.96 12.54 21.41
C TYR A 156 -21.34 13.60 20.40
N PHE A 157 -21.14 13.27 19.14
CA PHE A 157 -21.61 14.07 17.99
C PHE A 157 -23.13 13.86 17.84
N ASP A 158 -23.88 14.95 17.75
CA ASP A 158 -25.32 14.95 17.56
C ASP A 158 -25.66 14.89 16.07
N VAL A 159 -25.76 13.70 15.53
CA VAL A 159 -25.97 13.47 14.09
C VAL A 159 -27.32 13.98 13.63
N GLU A 160 -28.38 13.82 14.45
CA GLU A 160 -29.73 14.31 14.08
C GLU A 160 -29.79 15.83 14.00
N LYS A 161 -29.15 16.54 14.91
CA LYS A 161 -29.08 17.99 14.88
C LYS A 161 -28.26 18.48 13.69
N TYR A 162 -27.12 17.83 13.43
CA TYR A 162 -26.29 18.14 12.27
C TYR A 162 -27.05 17.94 10.96
N ASP A 163 -27.80 16.85 10.82
CA ASP A 163 -28.55 16.54 9.60
C ASP A 163 -29.66 17.55 9.30
N LYS A 164 -30.21 18.21 10.32
CA LYS A 164 -31.21 19.28 10.15
C LYS A 164 -30.64 20.53 9.49
N ASP A 165 -29.40 20.87 9.80
CA ASP A 165 -28.71 22.08 9.30
C ASP A 165 -27.85 21.80 8.07
N HIS A 166 -27.35 20.58 7.97
CA HIS A 166 -26.48 20.07 6.92
C HIS A 166 -27.04 18.73 6.42
N HIS A 167 -26.34 18.01 5.61
CA HIS A 167 -26.75 16.68 5.19
C HIS A 167 -25.76 15.61 5.63
N TYR A 168 -26.16 14.72 6.54
CA TYR A 168 -25.36 13.57 6.93
C TYR A 168 -25.61 12.41 5.97
N GLY A 169 -24.55 11.85 5.40
CA GLY A 169 -24.63 10.77 4.41
C GLY A 169 -24.31 11.21 2.98
N ILE A 170 -23.73 12.40 2.78
CA ILE A 170 -23.41 12.91 1.44
C ILE A 170 -22.35 12.07 0.71
N LEU A 171 -21.42 11.49 1.45
CA LEU A 171 -20.36 10.64 0.88
C LEU A 171 -20.86 9.22 0.62
N SER A 172 -21.49 8.62 1.63
CA SER A 172 -21.99 7.24 1.57
C SER A 172 -23.28 7.09 0.76
N GLY A 173 -24.04 8.16 0.62
CA GLY A 173 -25.39 8.15 0.03
C GLY A 173 -26.44 7.49 0.93
N ARG A 174 -26.13 7.31 2.21
CA ARG A 174 -27.07 6.74 3.19
C ARG A 174 -28.06 7.80 3.64
N ASN A 175 -29.27 7.37 3.94
CA ASN A 175 -30.33 8.21 4.48
C ASN A 175 -30.37 8.05 6.00
N LEU A 176 -30.35 9.17 6.74
CA LEU A 176 -30.36 9.16 8.20
C LEU A 176 -31.59 8.45 8.78
N SER A 177 -32.78 8.66 8.20
CA SER A 177 -34.00 8.01 8.67
C SER A 177 -33.95 6.49 8.59
N ASP A 178 -33.34 5.95 7.54
CA ASP A 178 -33.14 4.52 7.37
C ASP A 178 -32.12 3.96 8.39
N MET A 179 -31.06 4.74 8.65
CA MET A 179 -30.06 4.38 9.67
C MET A 179 -30.67 4.34 11.06
N ILE A 180 -31.49 5.34 11.45
CA ILE A 180 -32.18 5.40 12.73
C ILE A 180 -33.18 4.24 12.86
N ASN A 181 -33.95 3.95 11.82
CA ASN A 181 -34.93 2.86 11.83
C ASN A 181 -34.27 1.49 12.02
N ASN A 182 -33.15 1.26 11.32
CA ASN A 182 -32.40 0.01 11.44
C ASN A 182 -31.67 -0.14 12.80
N SER A 183 -31.37 0.97 13.50
CA SER A 183 -30.71 0.96 14.80
C SER A 183 -31.68 0.77 15.99
N ARG A 184 -32.98 1.04 15.81
CA ARG A 184 -33.98 0.92 16.90
C ARG A 184 -34.15 -0.47 17.47
N GLU A 185 -33.83 -1.51 16.73
CA GLU A 185 -33.86 -2.90 17.21
C GLU A 185 -32.70 -3.25 18.17
N LEU A 186 -31.65 -2.42 18.22
CA LEU A 186 -30.46 -2.59 19.06
C LEU A 186 -30.47 -1.68 20.32
N ALA A 187 -31.56 -0.96 20.59
CA ALA A 187 -31.66 0.02 21.64
C ALA A 187 -31.68 -0.63 23.07
N GLY A 188 -30.49 -0.85 23.57
CA GLY A 188 -30.24 -0.85 25.02
C GLY A 188 -29.97 0.58 25.48
N VAL A 189 -30.34 0.89 26.72
CA VAL A 189 -30.16 2.22 27.32
C VAL A 189 -28.66 2.59 27.32
N GLY A 190 -28.25 3.37 26.32
CA GLY A 190 -26.91 3.90 26.18
C GLY A 190 -26.82 5.37 26.58
N GLU A 191 -25.61 5.88 26.67
CA GLU A 191 -25.31 7.30 26.94
C GLU A 191 -25.72 8.21 25.77
N LYS A 192 -26.01 7.65 24.60
CA LYS A 192 -26.31 8.39 23.36
C LYS A 192 -27.78 8.79 23.28
N HIS A 193 -28.06 9.98 22.71
CA HIS A 193 -29.40 10.39 22.35
C HIS A 193 -29.98 9.56 21.20
N ASN A 194 -29.12 9.24 20.20
CA ASN A 194 -29.44 8.37 19.08
C ASN A 194 -28.32 7.36 18.86
N GLN A 195 -28.67 6.16 18.38
CA GLN A 195 -27.71 5.12 18.07
C GLN A 195 -26.70 5.51 16.98
N VAL A 196 -27.10 6.44 16.08
CA VAL A 196 -26.24 6.93 14.99
C VAL A 196 -25.24 7.98 15.46
N ASP A 197 -25.41 8.54 16.67
CA ASP A 197 -24.42 9.44 17.25
C ASP A 197 -23.10 8.68 17.48
N PHE A 198 -21.98 9.38 17.37
CA PHE A 198 -20.66 8.77 17.53
C PHE A 198 -19.82 9.52 18.55
N ALA A 199 -18.93 8.78 19.20
CA ALA A 199 -18.06 9.35 20.22
C ALA A 199 -17.01 10.29 19.63
N LEU A 200 -16.87 11.45 20.25
CA LEU A 200 -15.77 12.41 20.02
C LEU A 200 -14.72 12.30 21.13
N TRP A 201 -15.18 12.12 22.38
CA TRP A 201 -14.35 11.82 23.55
C TRP A 201 -15.05 10.77 24.41
N LYS A 202 -14.34 9.69 24.73
CA LYS A 202 -14.85 8.64 25.63
C LYS A 202 -14.24 8.78 26.99
N ARG A 203 -15.08 8.80 28.02
CA ARG A 203 -14.65 8.63 29.40
C ARG A 203 -13.99 7.28 29.57
N ALA A 204 -12.79 7.26 30.12
CA ALA A 204 -12.07 6.03 30.41
C ALA A 204 -12.72 5.28 31.57
N MET A 205 -12.86 3.96 31.40
CA MET A 205 -13.19 3.05 32.49
C MET A 205 -11.92 2.72 33.31
N PRO A 206 -12.03 2.21 34.54
CA PRO A 206 -10.86 1.94 35.37
C PRO A 206 -9.81 1.03 34.73
N GLU A 207 -10.22 0.13 33.87
CA GLU A 207 -9.36 -0.80 33.13
C GLU A 207 -8.58 -0.18 31.97
N HIS A 208 -9.00 1.00 31.47
CA HIS A 208 -8.30 1.66 30.39
C HIS A 208 -6.99 2.28 30.86
N ILE A 209 -5.88 1.83 30.29
CA ILE A 209 -4.52 2.34 30.60
C ILE A 209 -4.26 3.64 29.84
N MET A 210 -4.59 3.66 28.54
CA MET A 210 -4.42 4.83 27.66
C MET A 210 -5.56 5.82 27.89
N ARG A 211 -5.30 6.83 28.69
CA ARG A 211 -6.24 7.89 29.02
C ARG A 211 -5.51 9.21 29.31
N TRP A 212 -6.14 10.28 29.00
CA TRP A 212 -5.62 11.63 29.15
C TRP A 212 -6.62 12.51 29.87
N PRO A 213 -6.16 13.49 30.66
CA PRO A 213 -7.04 14.49 31.23
C PRO A 213 -7.67 15.36 30.15
N SER A 214 -8.93 15.69 30.30
CA SER A 214 -9.64 16.62 29.44
C SER A 214 -10.59 17.48 30.24
N PRO A 215 -11.19 18.56 29.68
CA PRO A 215 -12.21 19.34 30.38
C PRO A 215 -13.45 18.54 30.83
N TRP A 216 -13.69 17.38 30.23
CA TRP A 216 -14.91 16.59 30.46
C TRP A 216 -14.66 15.41 31.40
N SER A 217 -13.59 14.69 31.18
CA SER A 217 -13.19 13.54 31.99
C SER A 217 -11.77 13.08 31.65
N ASN A 218 -11.18 12.22 32.48
CA ASN A 218 -10.08 11.37 32.03
C ASN A 218 -10.61 10.37 31.02
N GLY A 219 -10.06 10.39 29.82
CA GLY A 219 -10.57 9.59 28.71
C GLY A 219 -9.65 9.55 27.50
N PHE A 220 -10.21 9.26 26.37
CA PHE A 220 -9.48 9.17 25.10
C PHE A 220 -10.38 9.65 23.95
N PRO A 221 -9.78 10.09 22.82
CA PRO A 221 -10.55 10.55 21.68
C PRO A 221 -11.28 9.40 21.00
N GLY A 222 -12.47 9.69 20.43
CA GLY A 222 -13.15 8.79 19.52
C GLY A 222 -12.35 8.57 18.24
N TRP A 223 -12.45 7.38 17.68
CA TRP A 223 -11.67 6.99 16.49
C TRP A 223 -11.83 7.96 15.30
N HIS A 224 -13.02 8.51 15.12
CA HIS A 224 -13.30 9.38 13.96
C HIS A 224 -12.68 10.78 14.06
N CYS A 225 -12.21 11.19 15.25
CA CYS A 225 -11.60 12.52 15.45
C CYS A 225 -10.17 12.62 14.91
N GLU A 226 -9.42 11.51 14.90
CA GLU A 226 -7.99 11.53 14.66
C GLU A 226 -7.61 12.06 13.28
N CYS A 227 -8.25 11.51 12.23
CA CYS A 227 -7.93 11.88 10.85
C CYS A 227 -8.37 13.32 10.53
N THR A 228 -9.49 13.78 11.08
CA THR A 228 -9.93 15.17 10.96
C THR A 228 -8.94 16.13 11.60
N ALA A 229 -8.55 15.87 12.85
CA ALA A 229 -7.63 16.73 13.60
C ALA A 229 -6.22 16.73 12.99
N MET A 230 -5.66 15.57 12.66
CA MET A 230 -4.32 15.45 12.09
C MET A 230 -4.26 15.95 10.64
N GLY A 231 -5.30 15.71 9.85
CA GLY A 231 -5.41 16.24 8.49
C GLY A 231 -5.40 17.75 8.48
N ARG A 232 -6.22 18.38 9.31
CA ARG A 232 -6.28 19.83 9.48
C ARG A 232 -4.96 20.41 9.97
N LYS A 233 -4.30 19.76 10.92
CA LYS A 233 -3.00 20.24 11.46
C LYS A 233 -1.91 20.31 10.40
N TYR A 234 -1.80 19.30 9.55
CA TYR A 234 -0.67 19.19 8.61
C TYR A 234 -0.96 19.65 7.20
N LEU A 235 -2.23 19.66 6.80
CA LEU A 235 -2.66 20.02 5.45
C LEU A 235 -3.50 21.30 5.40
N GLY A 236 -3.96 21.80 6.56
CA GLY A 236 -4.78 22.99 6.66
C GLY A 236 -6.29 22.70 6.66
N ASP A 237 -7.07 23.76 6.74
CA ASP A 237 -8.54 23.66 6.79
C ASP A 237 -9.16 23.10 5.50
N HIS A 238 -8.45 23.22 4.39
CA HIS A 238 -8.81 22.65 3.10
C HIS A 238 -7.60 22.01 2.44
N PHE A 239 -7.76 20.78 1.97
CA PHE A 239 -6.72 20.08 1.22
C PHE A 239 -7.31 19.25 0.07
N ASP A 240 -6.43 18.70 -0.78
CA ASP A 240 -6.85 18.21 -2.08
C ASP A 240 -7.47 16.82 -2.03
N ILE A 241 -6.77 15.84 -1.46
CA ILE A 241 -7.13 14.42 -1.57
C ILE A 241 -7.19 13.78 -0.18
N HIS A 242 -8.28 13.08 0.09
CA HIS A 242 -8.37 12.13 1.21
C HIS A 242 -8.74 10.74 0.68
N GLY A 243 -8.05 9.72 1.15
CA GLY A 243 -8.24 8.37 0.67
C GLY A 243 -8.20 7.29 1.74
N GLY A 244 -8.67 6.12 1.34
CA GLY A 244 -8.69 4.91 2.15
C GLY A 244 -9.43 3.77 1.47
N GLY A 245 -9.68 2.69 2.18
CA GLY A 245 -10.52 1.60 1.71
C GLY A 245 -12.01 1.99 1.65
N MET A 246 -12.78 1.33 0.80
CA MET A 246 -14.23 1.55 0.69
C MET A 246 -15.00 1.29 1.98
N ASP A 247 -14.48 0.44 2.85
CA ASP A 247 -15.02 0.19 4.18
C ASP A 247 -15.00 1.42 5.09
N LEU A 248 -14.12 2.38 4.83
CA LEU A 248 -14.02 3.63 5.55
C LEU A 248 -15.03 4.70 5.09
N ILE A 249 -15.67 4.54 3.92
CA ILE A 249 -16.66 5.50 3.44
C ILE A 249 -17.71 5.77 4.51
N PHE A 250 -18.18 4.70 5.15
CA PHE A 250 -19.11 4.78 6.25
C PHE A 250 -18.74 3.75 7.35
N PRO A 251 -18.68 4.15 8.63
CA PRO A 251 -19.00 5.50 9.13
C PRO A 251 -17.83 6.49 9.10
N HIS A 252 -16.56 6.05 9.00
CA HIS A 252 -15.38 6.84 9.36
C HIS A 252 -15.26 8.16 8.55
N HIS A 253 -15.20 8.09 7.23
CA HIS A 253 -15.07 9.28 6.37
C HIS A 253 -16.33 10.18 6.37
N GLU A 254 -17.51 9.59 6.49
CA GLU A 254 -18.73 10.35 6.68
C GLU A 254 -18.70 11.16 7.98
N CYS A 255 -18.20 10.56 9.06
CA CYS A 255 -18.01 11.25 10.34
C CYS A 255 -16.93 12.34 10.24
N GLU A 256 -15.89 12.17 9.45
CA GLU A 256 -14.87 13.20 9.22
C GLU A 256 -15.47 14.43 8.51
N ILE A 257 -16.29 14.21 7.48
CA ILE A 257 -17.01 15.30 6.81
C ILE A 257 -17.89 16.06 7.82
N ALA A 258 -18.65 15.34 8.63
CA ALA A 258 -19.52 15.93 9.63
C ALA A 258 -18.75 16.74 10.67
N GLN A 259 -17.63 16.23 11.14
CA GLN A 259 -16.74 16.92 12.09
C GLN A 259 -16.12 18.19 11.50
N ALA A 260 -15.65 18.13 10.24
CA ALA A 260 -15.11 19.30 9.56
C ALA A 260 -16.16 20.41 9.40
N VAL A 261 -17.33 20.06 8.88
CA VAL A 261 -18.42 21.04 8.71
C VAL A 261 -18.91 21.58 10.05
N ALA A 262 -19.07 20.74 11.07
CA ALA A 262 -19.51 21.16 12.40
C ALA A 262 -18.50 22.06 13.12
N SER A 263 -17.20 21.88 12.88
CA SER A 263 -16.15 22.69 13.53
C SER A 263 -15.84 23.98 12.78
N GLN A 264 -15.66 23.93 11.45
CA GLN A 264 -15.20 25.08 10.65
C GLN A 264 -16.24 25.64 9.67
N GLY A 265 -17.39 25.00 9.56
CA GLY A 265 -18.50 25.46 8.70
C GLY A 265 -18.41 25.03 7.24
N ASP A 266 -17.38 24.32 6.85
CA ASP A 266 -17.16 23.88 5.47
C ASP A 266 -16.42 22.53 5.40
N GLN A 267 -16.51 21.87 4.24
CA GLN A 267 -15.80 20.62 3.98
C GLN A 267 -14.29 20.85 3.87
N MET A 268 -13.54 19.92 4.40
CA MET A 268 -12.08 19.97 4.43
C MET A 268 -11.44 19.44 3.14
N VAL A 269 -12.08 18.48 2.46
CA VAL A 269 -11.50 17.68 1.39
C VAL A 269 -12.17 17.95 0.05
N LYS A 270 -11.36 18.17 -0.99
CA LYS A 270 -11.84 18.40 -2.36
C LYS A 270 -12.16 17.10 -3.10
N TYR A 271 -11.27 16.09 -2.99
CA TYR A 271 -11.39 14.80 -3.69
C TYR A 271 -11.34 13.65 -2.69
N TRP A 272 -12.39 12.84 -2.65
CA TRP A 272 -12.44 11.61 -1.88
C TRP A 272 -12.16 10.41 -2.78
N MET A 273 -11.13 9.64 -2.47
CA MET A 273 -10.72 8.47 -3.26
C MET A 273 -10.76 7.20 -2.42
N HIS A 274 -11.34 6.14 -2.96
CA HIS A 274 -11.47 4.87 -2.24
C HIS A 274 -11.05 3.70 -3.12
N ASN A 275 -10.17 2.85 -2.59
CA ASN A 275 -9.86 1.56 -3.18
C ASN A 275 -10.87 0.50 -2.73
N ASN A 276 -11.17 -0.42 -3.64
CA ASN A 276 -12.08 -1.53 -3.35
C ASN A 276 -11.41 -2.60 -2.47
N MET A 277 -12.18 -3.55 -1.99
CA MET A 277 -11.77 -4.62 -1.08
C MET A 277 -11.00 -5.73 -1.81
N ILE A 278 -10.23 -6.50 -1.04
CA ILE A 278 -9.67 -7.78 -1.46
C ILE A 278 -10.46 -8.90 -0.79
N THR A 279 -10.88 -9.89 -1.58
CA THR A 279 -11.47 -11.14 -1.09
C THR A 279 -10.45 -12.28 -1.19
N ILE A 280 -10.68 -13.36 -0.49
CA ILE A 280 -9.86 -14.57 -0.52
C ILE A 280 -10.76 -15.75 -0.92
N ASN A 281 -10.51 -16.33 -2.09
CA ASN A 281 -11.34 -17.38 -2.66
C ASN A 281 -12.85 -17.02 -2.64
N GLY A 282 -13.17 -15.80 -3.09
CA GLY A 282 -14.52 -15.28 -3.15
C GLY A 282 -15.14 -14.85 -1.81
N GLN A 283 -14.42 -14.94 -0.72
CA GLN A 283 -14.92 -14.63 0.62
C GLN A 283 -14.18 -13.42 1.22
N LYS A 284 -14.89 -12.67 2.08
CA LYS A 284 -14.25 -11.65 2.90
C LYS A 284 -13.20 -12.30 3.80
N MET A 285 -12.05 -11.64 3.96
CA MET A 285 -11.02 -12.09 4.89
C MET A 285 -11.48 -11.93 6.33
N GLY A 286 -11.32 -12.97 7.14
CA GLY A 286 -11.69 -12.96 8.55
C GLY A 286 -11.04 -14.07 9.36
N LYS A 287 -10.64 -13.76 10.59
CA LYS A 287 -10.02 -14.75 11.50
C LYS A 287 -10.95 -15.93 11.79
N SER A 288 -12.25 -15.68 11.96
CA SER A 288 -13.26 -16.71 12.18
C SER A 288 -13.46 -17.65 11.00
N LEU A 289 -13.08 -17.24 9.79
CA LEU A 289 -13.17 -18.03 8.58
C LEU A 289 -11.90 -18.84 8.27
N GLY A 290 -10.85 -18.70 9.10
CA GLY A 290 -9.57 -19.38 8.89
C GLY A 290 -8.81 -18.93 7.64
N ASN A 291 -9.25 -17.84 6.99
CA ASN A 291 -8.67 -17.31 5.77
C ASN A 291 -7.92 -15.97 5.98
N PHE A 292 -7.60 -15.64 7.22
CA PHE A 292 -6.80 -14.48 7.57
C PHE A 292 -5.32 -14.78 7.35
N ILE A 293 -4.71 -14.08 6.39
CA ILE A 293 -3.31 -14.30 5.98
C ILE A 293 -2.56 -12.98 6.11
N THR A 294 -1.46 -12.96 6.86
CA THR A 294 -0.58 -11.80 6.97
C THR A 294 0.34 -11.67 5.75
N LEU A 295 0.87 -10.47 5.52
CA LEU A 295 1.85 -10.27 4.43
C LEU A 295 3.11 -11.11 4.63
N GLU A 296 3.61 -11.25 5.86
CA GLU A 296 4.74 -12.13 6.16
C GLU A 296 4.44 -13.59 5.78
N GLN A 297 3.23 -14.07 6.06
CA GLN A 297 2.83 -15.42 5.66
C GLN A 297 2.80 -15.58 4.15
N PHE A 298 2.35 -14.57 3.40
CA PHE A 298 2.49 -14.58 1.93
C PHE A 298 3.95 -14.68 1.49
N PHE A 299 4.83 -13.87 2.08
CA PHE A 299 6.24 -13.82 1.70
C PHE A 299 7.00 -15.08 2.06
N THR A 300 6.61 -15.78 3.11
CA THR A 300 7.25 -17.01 3.59
C THR A 300 6.56 -18.30 3.16
N GLY A 301 5.30 -18.22 2.68
CA GLY A 301 4.46 -19.37 2.36
C GLY A 301 3.93 -20.15 3.58
N LYS A 302 4.07 -19.60 4.78
CA LYS A 302 3.72 -20.29 6.04
C LYS A 302 2.26 -20.10 6.43
N HIS A 303 1.35 -20.62 5.61
CA HIS A 303 -0.09 -20.66 5.90
C HIS A 303 -0.72 -21.80 5.10
N ASP A 304 -1.68 -22.52 5.70
CA ASP A 304 -2.29 -23.71 5.10
C ASP A 304 -3.02 -23.43 3.76
N THR A 305 -3.53 -22.22 3.58
CA THR A 305 -4.20 -21.80 2.35
C THR A 305 -3.22 -21.54 1.20
N LEU A 306 -1.94 -21.30 1.51
CA LEU A 306 -0.93 -20.94 0.51
C LEU A 306 -0.24 -22.20 -0.03
N SER A 307 -0.18 -22.34 -1.36
CA SER A 307 0.54 -23.44 -2.03
C SER A 307 2.06 -23.21 -2.11
N GLN A 308 2.50 -21.97 -1.96
CA GLN A 308 3.90 -21.53 -2.02
C GLN A 308 4.09 -20.18 -1.35
N ALA A 309 5.36 -19.76 -1.20
CA ALA A 309 5.72 -18.38 -0.89
C ALA A 309 5.51 -17.50 -2.14
N TYR A 310 5.08 -16.25 -1.91
CA TYR A 310 4.93 -15.25 -2.97
C TYR A 310 5.77 -14.02 -2.61
N SER A 311 6.58 -13.56 -3.55
CA SER A 311 7.45 -12.40 -3.30
C SER A 311 6.65 -11.11 -3.10
N PRO A 312 7.22 -10.12 -2.41
CA PRO A 312 6.58 -8.81 -2.27
C PRO A 312 6.19 -8.17 -3.61
N MET A 313 7.05 -8.27 -4.62
CA MET A 313 6.75 -7.72 -5.95
C MET A 313 5.67 -8.51 -6.69
N THR A 314 5.54 -9.80 -6.48
CA THR A 314 4.40 -10.59 -6.97
C THR A 314 3.09 -10.07 -6.36
N ILE A 315 3.05 -9.83 -5.07
CA ILE A 315 1.87 -9.25 -4.39
C ILE A 315 1.57 -7.84 -4.93
N ARG A 316 2.59 -6.99 -5.08
CA ARG A 316 2.42 -5.66 -5.64
C ARG A 316 1.87 -5.71 -7.07
N PHE A 317 2.46 -6.54 -7.92
CA PHE A 317 2.03 -6.73 -9.30
C PHE A 317 0.60 -7.27 -9.39
N PHE A 318 0.24 -8.22 -8.53
CA PHE A 318 -1.13 -8.75 -8.42
C PHE A 318 -2.14 -7.65 -8.12
N ILE A 319 -1.87 -6.80 -7.14
CA ILE A 319 -2.74 -5.68 -6.77
C ILE A 319 -2.85 -4.67 -7.92
N LEU A 320 -1.74 -4.34 -8.60
CA LEU A 320 -1.72 -3.40 -9.73
C LEU A 320 -2.35 -3.95 -11.01
N SER A 321 -2.52 -5.26 -11.12
CA SER A 321 -3.16 -5.91 -12.27
C SER A 321 -4.68 -5.69 -12.31
N ALA A 322 -5.27 -5.16 -11.26
CA ALA A 322 -6.66 -4.72 -11.20
C ALA A 322 -6.71 -3.20 -10.97
N HIS A 323 -7.76 -2.55 -11.49
CA HIS A 323 -8.01 -1.15 -11.19
C HIS A 323 -8.32 -0.99 -9.68
N TYR A 324 -7.86 0.10 -9.06
CA TYR A 324 -8.01 0.28 -7.60
C TYR A 324 -9.47 0.29 -7.13
N ARG A 325 -10.43 0.72 -7.97
CA ARG A 325 -11.88 0.69 -7.70
C ARG A 325 -12.54 -0.66 -7.99
N GLY A 326 -11.85 -1.56 -8.69
CA GLY A 326 -12.33 -2.90 -8.96
C GLY A 326 -12.09 -3.85 -7.78
N THR A 327 -12.89 -4.91 -7.70
CA THR A 327 -12.66 -6.01 -6.76
C THR A 327 -11.44 -6.82 -7.16
N VAL A 328 -10.71 -7.34 -6.18
CA VAL A 328 -9.60 -8.27 -6.39
C VAL A 328 -9.85 -9.49 -5.54
N ASP A 329 -9.84 -10.66 -6.16
CA ASP A 329 -9.96 -11.92 -5.45
C ASP A 329 -8.63 -12.68 -5.44
N PHE A 330 -8.12 -12.94 -4.24
CA PHE A 330 -6.95 -13.77 -4.07
C PHE A 330 -7.32 -15.24 -4.29
N SER A 331 -6.51 -15.92 -5.10
CA SER A 331 -6.38 -17.38 -5.15
C SER A 331 -4.91 -17.73 -5.45
N ASN A 332 -4.50 -18.97 -5.18
CA ASN A 332 -3.15 -19.40 -5.54
C ASN A 332 -2.91 -19.30 -7.05
N GLU A 333 -3.91 -19.66 -7.84
CA GLU A 333 -3.86 -19.57 -9.30
C GLU A 333 -3.67 -18.13 -9.79
N ALA A 334 -4.40 -17.19 -9.19
CA ALA A 334 -4.30 -15.77 -9.53
C ALA A 334 -2.92 -15.20 -9.16
N LEU A 335 -2.36 -15.55 -7.99
CA LEU A 335 -1.02 -15.13 -7.60
C LEU A 335 0.07 -15.79 -8.44
N GLN A 336 -0.05 -17.05 -8.79
CA GLN A 336 0.89 -17.73 -9.70
C GLN A 336 0.86 -17.11 -11.11
N ALA A 337 -0.32 -16.70 -11.58
CA ALA A 337 -0.44 -15.96 -12.83
C ALA A 337 0.22 -14.59 -12.74
N ALA A 338 0.04 -13.89 -11.62
CA ALA A 338 0.70 -12.60 -11.35
C ALA A 338 2.23 -12.74 -11.28
N GLU A 339 2.75 -13.79 -10.62
CA GLU A 339 4.17 -14.12 -10.58
C GLU A 339 4.76 -14.28 -11.97
N LYS A 340 4.12 -15.08 -12.83
CA LYS A 340 4.54 -15.26 -14.23
C LYS A 340 4.49 -13.96 -15.03
N GLY A 341 3.45 -13.14 -14.80
CA GLY A 341 3.33 -11.82 -15.44
C GLY A 341 4.44 -10.87 -15.02
N TYR A 342 4.71 -10.79 -13.73
CA TYR A 342 5.81 -10.01 -13.17
C TYR A 342 7.17 -10.48 -13.74
N GLU A 343 7.43 -11.78 -13.73
CA GLU A 343 8.65 -12.36 -14.28
C GLU A 343 8.83 -12.05 -15.76
N ARG A 344 7.74 -12.16 -16.54
CA ARG A 344 7.76 -11.80 -17.96
C ARG A 344 8.12 -10.34 -18.19
N LEU A 345 7.61 -9.42 -17.37
CA LEU A 345 7.93 -8.01 -17.46
C LEU A 345 9.39 -7.75 -17.11
N MET A 346 9.90 -8.35 -16.04
CA MET A 346 11.30 -8.20 -15.64
C MET A 346 12.25 -8.76 -16.71
N ASN A 347 11.95 -9.93 -17.28
CA ASN A 347 12.72 -10.50 -18.38
C ASN A 347 12.76 -9.55 -19.60
N GLY A 348 11.60 -8.99 -19.97
CA GLY A 348 11.55 -8.05 -21.10
C GLY A 348 12.40 -6.81 -20.89
N ILE A 349 12.44 -6.29 -19.66
CA ILE A 349 13.29 -5.13 -19.32
C ILE A 349 14.79 -5.52 -19.31
N GLU A 350 15.13 -6.70 -18.78
CA GLU A 350 16.51 -7.19 -18.81
C GLU A 350 17.01 -7.45 -20.24
N ASP A 351 16.17 -7.98 -21.10
CA ASP A 351 16.51 -8.29 -22.48
C ASP A 351 16.82 -7.04 -23.33
N LEU A 352 16.33 -5.86 -22.94
CA LEU A 352 16.71 -4.59 -23.58
C LEU A 352 18.25 -4.38 -23.63
N ALA A 353 18.96 -4.79 -22.57
CA ALA A 353 20.42 -4.67 -22.49
C ALA A 353 21.16 -5.59 -23.47
N ARG A 354 20.49 -6.60 -24.02
CA ARG A 354 21.07 -7.56 -24.98
C ARG A 354 20.92 -7.13 -26.43
N ILE A 355 20.05 -6.14 -26.69
CA ILE A 355 19.76 -5.69 -28.03
C ILE A 355 20.97 -4.89 -28.59
N GLN A 356 21.41 -5.28 -29.77
CA GLN A 356 22.36 -4.49 -30.57
C GLN A 356 21.55 -3.63 -31.54
N PRO A 357 21.65 -2.29 -31.46
CA PRO A 357 20.86 -1.44 -32.32
C PRO A 357 21.28 -1.57 -33.79
N SER A 358 20.30 -1.44 -34.66
CA SER A 358 20.47 -1.36 -36.10
C SER A 358 20.70 0.08 -36.55
N ALA A 359 21.08 0.29 -37.82
CA ALA A 359 21.24 1.62 -38.39
C ALA A 359 19.95 2.44 -38.42
N ALA A 360 18.80 1.76 -38.51
CA ALA A 360 17.46 2.35 -38.46
C ALA A 360 16.44 1.34 -37.90
N SER A 361 15.36 1.87 -37.35
CA SER A 361 14.19 1.05 -36.99
C SER A 361 13.36 0.75 -38.23
N ASP A 362 12.70 -0.45 -38.26
CA ASP A 362 11.61 -0.65 -39.19
C ASP A 362 10.39 0.23 -38.83
N GLU A 363 9.50 0.47 -39.78
CA GLU A 363 8.40 1.42 -39.63
C GLU A 363 7.44 1.05 -38.46
N ASN A 364 7.16 -0.24 -38.28
CA ASN A 364 6.27 -0.71 -37.20
C ASN A 364 6.92 -0.48 -35.82
N THR A 365 8.19 -0.80 -35.68
CA THR A 365 8.96 -0.58 -34.45
C THR A 365 9.01 0.90 -34.11
N LYS A 366 9.33 1.75 -35.08
CA LYS A 366 9.40 3.20 -34.90
C LYS A 366 8.06 3.79 -34.45
N THR A 367 6.96 3.41 -35.10
CA THR A 367 5.61 3.86 -34.75
C THR A 367 5.21 3.40 -33.37
N PHE A 368 5.49 2.15 -33.01
CA PHE A 368 5.19 1.60 -31.69
C PHE A 368 5.94 2.37 -30.59
N VAL A 369 7.25 2.53 -30.71
CA VAL A 369 8.09 3.20 -29.72
C VAL A 369 7.65 4.66 -29.55
N ALA A 370 7.39 5.37 -30.65
CA ALA A 370 6.94 6.76 -30.62
C ALA A 370 5.60 6.95 -29.86
N GLY A 371 4.72 5.96 -29.88
CA GLY A 371 3.39 6.02 -29.24
C GLY A 371 3.32 5.46 -27.83
N LEU A 372 4.26 4.62 -27.42
CA LEU A 372 4.17 3.84 -26.17
C LEU A 372 4.08 4.73 -24.93
N ARG A 373 4.95 5.72 -24.81
CA ARG A 373 4.99 6.62 -23.64
C ARG A 373 3.66 7.33 -23.45
N GLN A 374 3.08 7.87 -24.53
CA GLN A 374 1.79 8.56 -24.46
C GLN A 374 0.66 7.61 -24.10
N LYS A 375 0.63 6.39 -24.65
CA LYS A 375 -0.34 5.36 -24.25
C LYS A 375 -0.29 5.07 -22.75
N CYS A 376 0.88 5.00 -22.16
CA CYS A 376 1.04 4.77 -20.73
C CYS A 376 0.58 5.98 -19.91
N TYR A 377 0.86 7.20 -20.35
CA TYR A 377 0.33 8.41 -19.71
C TYR A 377 -1.19 8.47 -19.81
N ASP A 378 -1.78 8.19 -20.96
CA ASP A 378 -3.23 8.19 -21.16
C ASP A 378 -3.90 7.21 -20.18
N ALA A 379 -3.32 6.04 -19.97
CA ALA A 379 -3.79 5.07 -19.01
C ALA A 379 -3.71 5.58 -17.55
N MET A 380 -2.60 6.18 -17.16
CA MET A 380 -2.45 6.77 -15.82
C MET A 380 -3.38 7.95 -15.61
N ASN A 381 -3.57 8.78 -16.64
CA ASN A 381 -4.45 9.95 -16.60
C ASN A 381 -5.94 9.60 -16.53
N ASP A 382 -6.30 8.38 -16.91
CA ASP A 382 -7.65 7.86 -16.76
C ASP A 382 -7.81 7.11 -15.43
N ASP A 383 -7.84 7.88 -14.35
CA ASP A 383 -8.12 7.38 -13.00
C ASP A 383 -7.15 6.26 -12.56
N LEU A 384 -5.87 6.44 -12.86
CA LEU A 384 -4.81 5.50 -12.47
C LEU A 384 -5.05 4.06 -13.00
N MET A 385 -5.31 3.92 -14.29
CA MET A 385 -5.59 2.62 -14.93
C MET A 385 -4.31 1.77 -15.04
N THR A 386 -3.79 1.30 -13.92
CA THR A 386 -2.57 0.48 -13.86
C THR A 386 -2.65 -0.81 -14.68
N PRO A 387 -3.81 -1.51 -14.79
CA PRO A 387 -3.92 -2.67 -15.67
C PRO A 387 -3.61 -2.35 -17.14
N ALA A 388 -4.03 -1.17 -17.62
CA ALA A 388 -3.75 -0.75 -18.99
C ALA A 388 -2.27 -0.41 -19.18
N VAL A 389 -1.62 0.20 -18.19
CA VAL A 389 -0.15 0.40 -18.21
C VAL A 389 0.58 -0.93 -18.32
N ILE A 390 0.21 -1.91 -17.50
CA ILE A 390 0.79 -3.27 -17.53
C ILE A 390 0.58 -3.92 -18.90
N SER A 391 -0.61 -3.79 -19.48
CA SER A 391 -0.88 -4.29 -20.84
C SER A 391 0.02 -3.65 -21.89
N ASN A 392 0.19 -2.34 -21.86
CA ASN A 392 1.09 -1.61 -22.76
C ASN A 392 2.56 -2.05 -22.57
N LEU A 393 2.98 -2.31 -21.33
CA LEU A 393 4.34 -2.83 -21.06
C LEU A 393 4.50 -4.27 -21.56
N PHE A 394 3.48 -5.11 -21.55
CA PHE A 394 3.52 -6.44 -22.15
C PHE A 394 3.60 -6.39 -23.69
N GLU A 395 2.93 -5.43 -24.33
CA GLU A 395 3.11 -5.19 -25.76
C GLU A 395 4.59 -4.79 -26.07
N ALA A 396 5.19 -3.96 -25.21
CA ALA A 396 6.60 -3.61 -25.31
C ALA A 396 7.51 -4.83 -25.11
N CYS A 397 7.25 -5.70 -24.15
CA CYS A 397 7.97 -6.97 -23.98
C CYS A 397 7.88 -7.86 -25.24
N HIS A 398 6.72 -7.90 -25.88
CA HIS A 398 6.56 -8.64 -27.13
C HIS A 398 7.45 -8.06 -28.23
N LEU A 399 7.51 -6.74 -28.37
CA LEU A 399 8.41 -6.09 -29.31
C LEU A 399 9.88 -6.39 -28.99
N VAL A 400 10.29 -6.31 -27.72
CA VAL A 400 11.65 -6.65 -27.28
C VAL A 400 12.03 -8.06 -27.70
N ASN A 401 11.15 -9.04 -27.45
CA ASN A 401 11.38 -10.44 -27.86
C ASN A 401 11.51 -10.57 -29.37
N THR A 402 10.67 -9.86 -30.14
CA THR A 402 10.71 -9.87 -31.61
C THR A 402 12.05 -9.32 -32.14
N ILE A 403 12.60 -8.28 -31.49
CA ILE A 403 13.89 -7.71 -31.83
C ILE A 403 15.04 -8.67 -31.46
N VAL A 404 14.99 -9.26 -30.27
CA VAL A 404 15.99 -10.25 -29.81
C VAL A 404 16.03 -11.45 -30.74
N ASP A 405 14.87 -11.87 -31.26
CA ASP A 405 14.75 -12.94 -32.26
C ASP A 405 15.19 -12.51 -33.69
N HIS A 406 15.69 -11.29 -33.86
CA HIS A 406 16.10 -10.72 -35.16
C HIS A 406 14.97 -10.64 -36.20
N LYS A 407 13.70 -10.55 -35.76
CA LYS A 407 12.51 -10.41 -36.61
C LYS A 407 12.04 -8.96 -36.76
N ALA A 408 12.63 -8.04 -36.01
CA ALA A 408 12.42 -6.60 -36.09
C ALA A 408 13.73 -5.85 -35.86
N GLN A 409 13.79 -4.60 -36.34
CA GLN A 409 14.96 -3.74 -36.22
C GLN A 409 14.64 -2.50 -35.41
N ILE A 410 15.60 -2.07 -34.59
CA ILE A 410 15.49 -0.88 -33.76
C ILE A 410 16.74 -0.04 -33.83
N SER A 411 16.60 1.27 -34.01
CA SER A 411 17.72 2.22 -33.98
C SER A 411 18.18 2.43 -32.51
N ALA A 412 19.36 3.01 -32.34
CA ALA A 412 19.88 3.34 -31.02
C ALA A 412 18.98 4.34 -30.29
N ASP A 413 18.45 5.35 -30.96
CA ASP A 413 17.58 6.37 -30.36
C ASP A 413 16.24 5.76 -29.94
N ASP A 414 15.62 4.95 -30.79
CA ASP A 414 14.36 4.26 -30.45
C ASP A 414 14.55 3.22 -29.32
N LEU A 415 15.68 2.53 -29.29
CA LEU A 415 16.02 1.61 -28.19
C LEU A 415 16.18 2.36 -26.86
N GLN A 416 16.80 3.53 -26.88
CA GLN A 416 16.90 4.37 -25.67
C GLN A 416 15.51 4.83 -25.21
N GLU A 417 14.66 5.33 -26.13
CA GLU A 417 13.30 5.76 -25.81
C GLU A 417 12.45 4.62 -25.26
N LEU A 418 12.52 3.41 -25.87
CA LEU A 418 11.83 2.20 -25.40
C LEU A 418 12.30 1.82 -23.98
N THR A 419 13.62 1.84 -23.76
CA THR A 419 14.23 1.50 -22.47
C THR A 419 13.78 2.48 -21.38
N ASP A 420 13.88 3.78 -21.66
CA ASP A 420 13.50 4.84 -20.72
C ASP A 420 12.01 4.77 -20.38
N THR A 421 11.16 4.52 -21.37
CA THR A 421 9.71 4.40 -21.17
C THR A 421 9.36 3.17 -20.33
N MET A 422 9.91 2.00 -20.66
CA MET A 422 9.62 0.78 -19.90
C MET A 422 10.09 0.89 -18.44
N LYS A 423 11.29 1.43 -18.22
CA LYS A 423 11.82 1.62 -16.84
C LYS A 423 11.03 2.67 -16.07
N LEU A 424 10.69 3.79 -16.69
CA LEU A 424 9.88 4.84 -16.06
C LEU A 424 8.56 4.28 -15.53
N PHE A 425 7.80 3.59 -16.37
CA PHE A 425 6.48 3.11 -15.95
C PHE A 425 6.56 1.89 -15.04
N ALA A 426 7.47 0.95 -15.27
CA ALA A 426 7.61 -0.23 -14.42
C ALA A 426 8.16 0.11 -13.03
N PHE A 427 9.25 0.89 -12.96
CA PHE A 427 9.98 1.10 -11.71
C PHE A 427 9.57 2.38 -10.99
N ASP A 428 9.54 3.53 -11.67
CA ASP A 428 9.30 4.80 -11.01
C ASP A 428 7.81 5.01 -10.71
N ILE A 429 6.92 4.70 -11.65
CA ILE A 429 5.47 4.92 -11.53
C ILE A 429 4.77 3.73 -10.87
N LEU A 430 4.91 2.51 -11.41
CA LEU A 430 4.32 1.32 -10.79
C LEU A 430 5.08 0.83 -9.55
N GLY A 431 6.28 1.35 -9.31
CA GLY A 431 7.09 1.05 -8.13
C GLY A 431 7.50 -0.43 -8.03
N LEU A 432 7.57 -1.12 -9.15
CA LEU A 432 8.11 -2.48 -9.19
C LEU A 432 9.62 -2.42 -8.99
N GLN A 433 10.20 -3.50 -8.51
CA GLN A 433 11.64 -3.69 -8.37
C GLN A 433 12.01 -5.04 -8.98
N ASN A 434 13.20 -5.14 -9.54
CA ASN A 434 13.73 -6.42 -9.98
C ASN A 434 14.34 -7.17 -8.78
N GLU A 435 13.57 -8.07 -8.18
CA GLU A 435 14.01 -8.84 -7.00
C GLU A 435 15.12 -9.87 -7.34
N ARG A 436 15.28 -10.23 -8.63
CA ARG A 436 16.29 -11.17 -9.07
C ARG A 436 17.70 -10.62 -8.92
N GLY A 437 17.90 -9.31 -9.19
CA GLY A 437 19.21 -8.67 -9.09
C GLY A 437 19.78 -8.70 -7.67
N ALA A 438 18.99 -8.34 -6.68
CA ALA A 438 19.40 -8.28 -5.27
C ALA A 438 19.64 -9.68 -4.64
N ASN A 439 18.88 -10.70 -5.06
CA ASN A 439 19.04 -12.08 -4.58
C ASN A 439 20.11 -12.86 -5.36
N ASN A 440 20.32 -12.55 -6.64
CA ASN A 440 21.35 -13.23 -7.44
C ASN A 440 22.75 -12.79 -7.03
N ASP A 441 23.00 -11.50 -6.79
CA ASP A 441 24.35 -11.04 -6.40
C ASP A 441 24.79 -11.65 -5.06
N ALA A 442 23.92 -11.68 -4.04
CA ALA A 442 24.24 -12.30 -2.76
C ALA A 442 24.33 -13.83 -2.85
N ARG A 443 23.52 -14.47 -3.68
CA ARG A 443 23.60 -15.91 -3.95
C ARG A 443 24.81 -16.25 -4.78
N GLU A 444 25.10 -15.54 -5.86
CA GLU A 444 26.27 -15.75 -6.71
C GLU A 444 27.56 -15.51 -5.92
N GLU A 445 27.61 -14.50 -5.05
CA GLU A 445 28.72 -14.28 -4.15
C GLU A 445 28.88 -15.42 -3.12
N ALA A 446 27.76 -15.89 -2.53
CA ALA A 446 27.80 -17.04 -1.61
C ALA A 446 28.21 -18.34 -2.33
N TYR A 447 27.69 -18.61 -3.51
CA TYR A 447 28.09 -19.74 -4.34
C TYR A 447 29.56 -19.65 -4.75
N GLY A 448 30.02 -18.46 -5.15
CA GLY A 448 31.41 -18.20 -5.46
C GLY A 448 32.33 -18.57 -4.31
N LYS A 449 32.05 -18.09 -3.11
CA LYS A 449 32.81 -18.39 -1.89
C LYS A 449 32.84 -19.89 -1.57
N VAL A 450 31.72 -20.61 -1.75
CA VAL A 450 31.64 -22.06 -1.53
C VAL A 450 32.46 -22.83 -2.58
N VAL A 451 32.35 -22.45 -3.86
CA VAL A 451 33.15 -23.09 -4.94
C VAL A 451 34.63 -22.83 -4.73
N ASP A 452 35.02 -21.60 -4.38
CA ASP A 452 36.44 -21.28 -4.08
C ASP A 452 36.99 -22.11 -2.91
N MET A 453 36.20 -22.27 -1.83
CA MET A 453 36.57 -23.13 -0.70
C MET A 453 36.76 -24.60 -1.13
N VAL A 454 35.90 -25.11 -2.01
CA VAL A 454 36.01 -26.49 -2.53
C VAL A 454 37.22 -26.62 -3.45
N LEU A 455 37.53 -25.59 -4.24
CA LEU A 455 38.73 -25.56 -5.09
C LEU A 455 40.02 -25.49 -4.26
N ASP A 456 40.01 -24.78 -3.12
CA ASP A 456 41.15 -24.80 -2.16
C ASP A 456 41.39 -26.20 -1.57
N LEU A 457 40.33 -26.93 -1.23
CA LEU A 457 40.43 -28.33 -0.79
C LEU A 457 41.01 -29.22 -1.88
N ARG A 458 40.62 -29.01 -3.15
CA ARG A 458 41.20 -29.71 -4.31
C ARG A 458 42.68 -29.38 -4.47
N ALA A 459 43.06 -28.11 -4.31
CA ALA A 459 44.47 -27.70 -4.39
C ALA A 459 45.32 -28.34 -3.28
N LYS A 460 44.82 -28.43 -2.04
CA LYS A 460 45.49 -29.15 -0.94
C LYS A 460 45.65 -30.62 -1.25
N ALA A 461 44.59 -31.30 -1.75
CA ALA A 461 44.67 -32.70 -2.14
C ALA A 461 45.76 -32.95 -3.23
N LYS A 462 45.86 -32.03 -4.23
CA LYS A 462 46.93 -32.06 -5.24
C LYS A 462 48.33 -31.91 -4.63
N ALA A 463 48.49 -30.97 -3.69
CA ALA A 463 49.78 -30.74 -3.02
C ALA A 463 50.21 -31.96 -2.20
N GLU A 464 49.27 -32.68 -1.60
CA GLU A 464 49.48 -33.91 -0.84
C GLU A 464 49.60 -35.17 -1.75
N LYS A 465 49.56 -34.99 -3.07
CA LYS A 465 49.55 -36.06 -4.09
C LYS A 465 48.38 -37.05 -3.95
N ASN A 466 47.27 -36.59 -3.33
CA ASN A 466 46.03 -37.35 -3.21
C ASN A 466 45.17 -37.14 -4.45
N TRP A 467 45.55 -37.76 -5.55
CA TRP A 467 44.91 -37.60 -6.86
C TRP A 467 43.45 -38.09 -6.85
N ALA A 468 43.14 -39.13 -6.09
CA ALA A 468 41.78 -39.68 -5.99
C ALA A 468 40.79 -38.65 -5.45
N VAL A 469 41.13 -37.95 -4.38
CA VAL A 469 40.28 -36.88 -3.80
C VAL A 469 40.19 -35.67 -4.74
N SER A 470 41.31 -35.28 -5.37
CA SER A 470 41.32 -34.16 -6.34
C SER A 470 40.39 -34.41 -7.53
N ASP A 471 40.39 -35.63 -8.08
CA ASP A 471 39.54 -36.02 -9.20
C ASP A 471 38.08 -36.15 -8.76
N GLN A 472 37.80 -36.70 -7.59
CA GLN A 472 36.44 -36.76 -7.03
C GLN A 472 35.81 -35.37 -6.86
N ILE A 473 36.59 -34.39 -6.37
CA ILE A 473 36.12 -33.01 -6.22
C ILE A 473 35.78 -32.40 -7.61
N ARG A 474 36.65 -32.56 -8.59
CA ARG A 474 36.44 -32.09 -9.95
C ARG A 474 35.15 -32.68 -10.54
N ASP A 475 34.99 -34.00 -10.43
CA ASP A 475 33.87 -34.73 -11.02
C ASP A 475 32.54 -34.38 -10.31
N SER A 476 32.58 -34.14 -8.99
CA SER A 476 31.42 -33.64 -8.21
C SER A 476 31.03 -32.25 -8.60
N LEU A 477 31.97 -31.33 -8.83
CA LEU A 477 31.68 -29.98 -9.31
C LEU A 477 31.09 -30.02 -10.72
N ALA A 478 31.63 -30.86 -11.61
CA ALA A 478 31.09 -31.04 -12.95
C ALA A 478 29.66 -31.60 -12.93
N ALA A 479 29.37 -32.59 -12.07
CA ALA A 479 28.01 -33.12 -11.87
C ALA A 479 27.05 -32.09 -11.29
N ALA A 480 27.54 -31.10 -10.53
CA ALA A 480 26.78 -29.98 -10.02
C ALA A 480 26.64 -28.81 -11.04
N GLY A 481 27.13 -28.95 -12.28
CA GLY A 481 27.03 -27.96 -13.34
C GLY A 481 28.17 -26.93 -13.36
N PHE A 482 29.28 -27.15 -12.59
CA PHE A 482 30.41 -26.23 -12.60
C PHE A 482 31.52 -26.72 -13.53
N GLN A 483 31.87 -25.91 -14.53
CA GLN A 483 33.06 -26.15 -15.35
C GLN A 483 34.28 -25.55 -14.70
N VAL A 484 35.26 -26.41 -14.33
CA VAL A 484 36.52 -26.02 -13.70
C VAL A 484 37.66 -26.16 -14.69
N LYS A 485 38.48 -25.12 -14.86
CA LYS A 485 39.67 -25.11 -15.73
C LYS A 485 40.92 -24.79 -14.91
N ASP A 486 41.91 -25.66 -14.99
CA ASP A 486 43.25 -25.39 -14.47
C ASP A 486 44.00 -24.52 -15.50
N THR A 487 44.49 -23.36 -15.10
CA THR A 487 45.28 -22.43 -15.93
C THR A 487 46.68 -22.23 -15.34
N LYS A 488 47.57 -21.57 -16.07
CA LYS A 488 48.94 -21.28 -15.55
C LYS A 488 48.94 -20.32 -14.35
N ASP A 489 47.88 -19.49 -14.28
CA ASP A 489 47.71 -18.44 -13.27
C ASP A 489 46.79 -18.88 -12.11
N GLY A 490 46.31 -20.12 -12.09
CA GLY A 490 45.41 -20.66 -11.07
C GLY A 490 44.24 -21.46 -11.64
N VAL A 491 43.19 -21.67 -10.83
CA VAL A 491 41.98 -22.41 -11.22
C VAL A 491 40.86 -21.39 -11.51
N THR A 492 40.19 -21.54 -12.63
CA THR A 492 39.00 -20.73 -12.96
C THR A 492 37.78 -21.65 -13.09
N TRP A 493 36.63 -21.11 -12.80
CA TRP A 493 35.40 -21.86 -12.90
C TRP A 493 34.25 -21.01 -13.49
N LYS A 494 33.26 -21.67 -14.04
CA LYS A 494 31.97 -21.06 -14.46
C LYS A 494 30.83 -22.05 -14.23
N LEU A 495 29.64 -21.52 -13.97
CA LEU A 495 28.42 -22.33 -13.92
C LEU A 495 27.88 -22.48 -15.36
N ASP A 496 27.62 -23.70 -15.81
CA ASP A 496 26.89 -23.97 -17.04
C ASP A 496 25.41 -23.72 -16.76
N ARG A 497 24.81 -22.73 -17.45
CA ARG A 497 23.38 -22.44 -17.40
C ARG A 497 22.61 -23.29 -18.42
#